data_19637bb7ec4bad3f834f5a98a2a8a132
#
_entry.id   19637bb7ec4bad3f834f5a98a2a8a132
#
_cell.length_a   1.000
_cell.length_b   1.000
_cell.length_c   1.000
_cell.angle_alpha   90.00
_cell.angle_beta   90.00
_cell.angle_gamma   90.00
#
_symmetry.space_group_name_H-M   'P 1'
#
loop_
_entity.id
_entity.type
_entity.pdbx_description
1 polymer ?
#
loop_
_entity_poly.entity_id
_entity_poly.type
_entity_poly.pdbx_seq_one_letter_code
_entity_poly.pdbx_strand_id
1 'polypeptide(L)'
;MTLWREKYERIDFEFEGREAILVKPDAKYANGRWLLKTEYFSAFQDLEEALVERGFHLAYLKNINRWGIDADFDAKKRFAEYLAREFGLSEKCVPVGMSCGGLHAVKQAARYPEMIEMLYLDAPVIDLLSCPMGFGTGCDLDKSAVQEMLDALSITRSELLSYRDHPLDNIPRLIENRIPLVLVWGDADTTVPFAENGIHVKKAYEKTDIPALFIGKEGCAHHPHGPYDLQPAVEFIMNGGKEK
;
A
#
# COMPACT_ATOMS: atom_id res chain seq x y z
N MET A 1 -13.56 -25.35 -2.70
CA MET A 1 -13.44 -24.14 -1.86
C MET A 1 -11.97 -23.93 -1.63
N THR A 2 -11.42 -22.83 -2.05
CA THR A 2 -10.00 -22.48 -1.83
C THR A 2 -9.88 -21.83 -0.46
N LEU A 3 -8.87 -22.20 0.34
CA LEU A 3 -8.62 -21.59 1.62
C LEU A 3 -7.36 -20.73 1.58
N TRP A 4 -7.42 -19.55 2.17
CA TRP A 4 -6.27 -18.73 2.47
C TRP A 4 -5.79 -19.01 3.90
N ARG A 5 -4.47 -19.22 4.08
CA ARG A 5 -3.87 -19.63 5.36
C ARG A 5 -4.54 -20.88 5.96
N GLU A 6 -5.02 -21.80 5.09
CA GLU A 6 -5.71 -23.05 5.49
C GLU A 6 -6.95 -22.84 6.38
N LYS A 7 -7.43 -21.61 6.54
CA LYS A 7 -8.43 -21.22 7.53
C LYS A 7 -9.58 -20.41 6.94
N TYR A 8 -9.32 -19.45 6.08
CA TYR A 8 -10.30 -18.47 5.62
C TYR A 8 -10.77 -18.77 4.20
N GLU A 9 -12.06 -18.58 3.94
CA GLU A 9 -12.61 -18.69 2.58
C GLU A 9 -11.93 -17.70 1.65
N ARG A 10 -11.39 -18.21 0.54
CA ARG A 10 -10.82 -17.42 -0.54
C ARG A 10 -11.62 -17.63 -1.81
N ILE A 11 -12.03 -16.55 -2.42
CA ILE A 11 -12.71 -16.51 -3.71
C ILE A 11 -11.73 -15.92 -4.72
N ASP A 12 -11.37 -16.71 -5.73
CA ASP A 12 -10.61 -16.27 -6.90
C ASP A 12 -11.61 -16.04 -8.03
N PHE A 13 -11.52 -14.88 -8.68
CA PHE A 13 -12.41 -14.52 -9.79
C PHE A 13 -11.72 -13.56 -10.75
N GLU A 14 -12.37 -13.23 -11.84
CA GLU A 14 -11.91 -12.23 -12.79
C GLU A 14 -12.75 -10.96 -12.66
N PHE A 15 -12.08 -9.81 -12.60
CA PHE A 15 -12.69 -8.51 -12.65
C PHE A 15 -12.05 -7.65 -13.75
N GLU A 16 -12.83 -7.28 -14.78
CA GLU A 16 -12.37 -6.52 -15.94
C GLU A 16 -11.12 -7.13 -16.63
N GLY A 17 -11.09 -8.46 -16.79
CA GLY A 17 -9.97 -9.17 -17.41
C GLY A 17 -8.73 -9.32 -16.51
N ARG A 18 -8.86 -9.04 -15.21
CA ARG A 18 -7.78 -9.12 -14.22
C ARG A 18 -8.08 -10.17 -13.15
N GLU A 19 -7.04 -10.86 -12.71
CA GLU A 19 -7.15 -11.73 -11.52
C GLU A 19 -7.56 -10.90 -10.31
N ALA A 20 -8.60 -11.34 -9.63
CA ALA A 20 -9.11 -10.74 -8.41
C ALA A 20 -9.24 -11.79 -7.31
N ILE A 21 -8.96 -11.39 -6.07
CA ILE A 21 -9.04 -12.25 -4.89
C ILE A 21 -9.85 -11.52 -3.83
N LEU A 22 -10.75 -12.27 -3.17
CA LEU A 22 -11.41 -11.85 -1.95
C LEU A 22 -11.26 -12.93 -0.88
N VAL A 23 -10.66 -12.59 0.25
CA VAL A 23 -10.62 -13.42 1.45
C VAL A 23 -11.66 -12.92 2.43
N LYS A 24 -12.49 -13.86 2.95
CA LYS A 24 -13.53 -13.54 3.92
C LYS A 24 -13.09 -13.94 5.34
N PRO A 25 -13.35 -13.10 6.33
CA PRO A 25 -13.19 -13.49 7.73
C PRO A 25 -14.25 -14.52 8.13
N ASP A 26 -14.13 -15.07 9.35
CA ASP A 26 -15.23 -15.83 9.97
C ASP A 26 -16.49 -14.93 10.02
N ALA A 27 -17.60 -15.43 9.51
CA ALA A 27 -18.86 -14.67 9.36
C ALA A 27 -19.36 -14.03 10.68
N LYS A 28 -19.05 -14.66 11.83
CA LYS A 28 -19.45 -14.13 13.15
C LYS A 28 -18.69 -12.89 13.57
N TYR A 29 -17.52 -12.62 12.96
CA TYR A 29 -16.68 -11.44 13.25
C TYR A 29 -16.67 -10.42 12.11
N ALA A 30 -17.22 -10.77 10.95
CA ALA A 30 -17.22 -9.89 9.77
C ALA A 30 -17.81 -8.52 10.10
N ASN A 31 -17.05 -7.46 9.85
CA ASN A 31 -17.40 -6.09 10.19
C ASN A 31 -17.62 -5.19 8.96
N GLY A 32 -17.55 -5.76 7.75
CA GLY A 32 -17.69 -5.05 6.49
C GLY A 32 -16.48 -4.21 6.08
N ARG A 33 -15.49 -3.99 6.96
CA ARG A 33 -14.23 -3.32 6.62
C ARG A 33 -13.33 -4.24 5.81
N TRP A 34 -12.44 -3.67 5.01
CA TRP A 34 -11.56 -4.48 4.18
C TRP A 34 -10.22 -3.81 3.89
N LEU A 35 -9.23 -4.68 3.61
CA LEU A 35 -7.88 -4.34 3.22
C LEU A 35 -7.77 -4.47 1.71
N LEU A 36 -7.12 -3.52 1.06
CA LEU A 36 -6.70 -3.64 -0.34
C LEU A 36 -5.21 -3.92 -0.38
N LYS A 37 -4.81 -5.17 -0.59
CA LYS A 37 -3.40 -5.47 -0.91
C LYS A 37 -3.07 -4.86 -2.26
N THR A 38 -2.18 -3.90 -2.30
CA THR A 38 -1.96 -3.07 -3.49
C THR A 38 -1.02 -3.73 -4.50
N GLU A 39 -0.10 -4.59 -4.06
CA GLU A 39 0.81 -5.40 -4.86
C GLU A 39 1.29 -6.62 -4.05
N TYR A 40 1.92 -7.61 -4.68
CA TYR A 40 2.54 -8.76 -4.02
C TYR A 40 1.61 -9.52 -3.07
N PHE A 41 0.46 -9.97 -3.56
CA PHE A 41 -0.60 -10.57 -2.72
C PHE A 41 -0.07 -11.58 -1.70
N SER A 42 0.80 -12.50 -2.12
CA SER A 42 1.25 -13.62 -1.27
C SER A 42 2.44 -13.30 -0.35
N ALA A 43 2.96 -12.04 -0.36
CA ALA A 43 4.14 -11.69 0.40
C ALA A 43 3.79 -11.04 1.75
N PHE A 44 4.47 -11.48 2.84
CA PHE A 44 4.45 -10.86 4.16
C PHE A 44 3.03 -10.50 4.67
N GLN A 45 2.17 -11.52 4.78
CA GLN A 45 0.73 -11.35 5.04
C GLN A 45 0.34 -11.38 6.53
N ASP A 46 1.26 -11.22 7.46
CA ASP A 46 0.98 -11.39 8.90
C ASP A 46 0.05 -10.30 9.44
N LEU A 47 0.19 -9.05 8.94
CA LEU A 47 -0.74 -7.96 9.26
C LEU A 47 -2.14 -8.25 8.75
N GLU A 48 -2.23 -8.68 7.48
CA GLU A 48 -3.51 -9.01 6.85
C GLU A 48 -4.20 -10.16 7.57
N GLU A 49 -3.45 -11.20 7.97
CA GLU A 49 -3.99 -12.31 8.73
C GLU A 49 -4.53 -11.85 10.08
N ALA A 50 -3.76 -11.05 10.82
CA ALA A 50 -4.18 -10.51 12.10
C ALA A 50 -5.44 -9.65 12.00
N LEU A 51 -5.65 -8.92 10.90
CA LEU A 51 -6.85 -8.10 10.67
C LEU A 51 -8.03 -8.93 10.15
N VAL A 52 -7.78 -9.97 9.33
CA VAL A 52 -8.83 -10.91 8.92
C VAL A 52 -9.38 -11.67 10.13
N GLU A 53 -8.54 -12.07 11.09
CA GLU A 53 -8.99 -12.65 12.37
C GLU A 53 -9.94 -11.73 13.16
N ARG A 54 -9.80 -10.41 12.94
CA ARG A 54 -10.61 -9.35 13.60
C ARG A 54 -11.79 -8.87 12.75
N GLY A 55 -12.10 -9.60 11.68
CA GLY A 55 -13.31 -9.40 10.88
C GLY A 55 -13.15 -8.53 9.64
N PHE A 56 -11.93 -8.14 9.26
CA PHE A 56 -11.69 -7.50 7.97
C PHE A 56 -11.74 -8.52 6.83
N HIS A 57 -12.22 -8.08 5.68
CA HIS A 57 -11.96 -8.79 4.43
C HIS A 57 -10.59 -8.39 3.88
N LEU A 58 -9.98 -9.25 3.06
CA LEU A 58 -8.77 -8.93 2.32
C LEU A 58 -9.05 -9.07 0.83
N ALA A 59 -8.82 -8.01 0.06
CA ALA A 59 -9.03 -7.99 -1.37
C ALA A 59 -7.75 -7.65 -2.13
N TYR A 60 -7.66 -8.16 -3.35
CA TYR A 60 -6.58 -7.89 -4.29
C TYR A 60 -7.13 -7.83 -5.71
N LEU A 61 -6.65 -6.89 -6.48
CA LEU A 61 -6.84 -6.81 -7.93
C LEU A 61 -5.46 -6.69 -8.58
N LYS A 62 -5.14 -7.61 -9.48
CA LYS A 62 -3.84 -7.66 -10.17
C LYS A 62 -3.58 -6.38 -10.95
N ASN A 63 -2.42 -5.79 -10.74
CA ASN A 63 -1.96 -4.64 -11.50
C ASN A 63 -1.47 -5.06 -12.90
N ILE A 64 -1.50 -4.15 -13.85
CA ILE A 64 -0.84 -4.31 -15.15
C ILE A 64 0.68 -4.33 -14.94
N ASN A 65 1.16 -3.45 -14.06
CA ASN A 65 2.56 -3.42 -13.65
C ASN A 65 2.70 -2.86 -12.22
N ARG A 66 3.89 -3.04 -11.62
CA ARG A 66 4.16 -2.58 -10.24
C ARG A 66 4.48 -1.08 -10.10
N TRP A 67 4.53 -0.33 -11.21
CA TRP A 67 4.96 1.07 -11.21
C TRP A 67 3.81 2.09 -11.14
N GLY A 68 2.57 1.62 -11.06
CA GLY A 68 1.42 2.45 -10.77
C GLY A 68 1.00 3.37 -11.90
N ILE A 69 0.29 2.83 -12.87
CA ILE A 69 -0.32 3.58 -13.96
C ILE A 69 -1.80 3.88 -13.64
N ASP A 70 -2.33 4.93 -14.26
CA ASP A 70 -3.70 5.38 -14.06
C ASP A 70 -4.76 4.29 -14.26
N ALA A 71 -4.57 3.43 -15.26
CA ALA A 71 -5.47 2.32 -15.53
C ALA A 71 -5.60 1.32 -14.36
N ASP A 72 -4.55 1.18 -13.54
CA ASP A 72 -4.59 0.33 -12.35
C ASP A 72 -5.39 0.99 -11.23
N PHE A 73 -5.25 2.30 -11.04
CA PHE A 73 -5.99 3.04 -10.02
C PHE A 73 -7.47 3.13 -10.35
N ASP A 74 -7.81 3.41 -11.62
CA ASP A 74 -9.18 3.48 -12.10
C ASP A 74 -9.89 2.12 -11.99
N ALA A 75 -9.20 1.03 -12.29
CA ALA A 75 -9.72 -0.33 -12.11
C ALA A 75 -9.97 -0.65 -10.62
N LYS A 76 -9.04 -0.28 -9.73
CA LYS A 76 -9.23 -0.48 -8.28
C LYS A 76 -10.39 0.34 -7.72
N LYS A 77 -10.64 1.54 -8.25
CA LYS A 77 -11.82 2.33 -7.87
C LYS A 77 -13.11 1.58 -8.22
N ARG A 78 -13.24 1.11 -9.46
CA ARG A 78 -14.42 0.32 -9.88
C ARG A 78 -14.52 -1.02 -9.15
N PHE A 79 -13.38 -1.63 -8.82
CA PHE A 79 -13.33 -2.84 -8.01
C PHE A 79 -13.86 -2.62 -6.59
N ALA A 80 -13.53 -1.50 -5.94
CA ALA A 80 -14.08 -1.13 -4.65
C ALA A 80 -15.61 -0.96 -4.72
N GLU A 81 -16.13 -0.30 -5.74
CA GLU A 81 -17.57 -0.15 -5.98
C GLU A 81 -18.25 -1.51 -6.20
N TYR A 82 -17.59 -2.41 -6.94
CA TYR A 82 -18.06 -3.78 -7.13
C TYR A 82 -18.12 -4.54 -5.80
N LEU A 83 -17.08 -4.48 -4.98
CA LEU A 83 -17.04 -5.15 -3.68
C LEU A 83 -18.12 -4.62 -2.72
N ALA A 84 -18.33 -3.31 -2.70
CA ALA A 84 -19.41 -2.71 -1.92
C ALA A 84 -20.79 -3.21 -2.35
N ARG A 85 -21.05 -3.26 -3.64
CA ARG A 85 -22.35 -3.68 -4.19
C ARG A 85 -22.61 -5.19 -4.03
N GLU A 86 -21.64 -6.04 -4.40
CA GLU A 86 -21.83 -7.49 -4.47
C GLU A 86 -21.60 -8.21 -3.13
N PHE A 87 -20.73 -7.66 -2.28
CA PHE A 87 -20.35 -8.29 -1.01
C PHE A 87 -20.73 -7.45 0.23
N GLY A 88 -21.34 -6.27 0.03
CA GLY A 88 -21.76 -5.40 1.13
C GLY A 88 -20.58 -4.83 1.95
N LEU A 89 -19.41 -4.71 1.33
CA LEU A 89 -18.24 -4.14 1.99
C LEU A 89 -18.33 -2.61 2.10
N SER A 90 -17.57 -2.03 3.01
CA SER A 90 -17.45 -0.58 3.13
C SER A 90 -17.01 0.06 1.79
N GLU A 91 -17.51 1.26 1.50
CA GLU A 91 -17.03 2.07 0.37
C GLU A 91 -15.57 2.50 0.54
N LYS A 92 -15.05 2.44 1.79
CA LYS A 92 -13.66 2.77 2.12
C LYS A 92 -12.88 1.53 2.48
N CYS A 93 -11.64 1.48 2.02
CA CYS A 93 -10.68 0.43 2.33
C CYS A 93 -9.43 0.95 3.03
N VAL A 94 -8.64 0.01 3.53
CA VAL A 94 -7.28 0.25 4.00
C VAL A 94 -6.30 -0.34 2.97
N PRO A 95 -5.70 0.48 2.07
CA PRO A 95 -4.61 0.02 1.22
C PRO A 95 -3.41 -0.41 2.06
N VAL A 96 -2.95 -1.64 1.81
CA VAL A 96 -1.74 -2.23 2.42
C VAL A 96 -0.68 -2.32 1.35
N GLY A 97 0.30 -1.42 1.42
CA GLY A 97 1.34 -1.27 0.41
C GLY A 97 2.75 -1.42 0.96
N MET A 98 3.49 -2.42 0.46
CA MET A 98 4.90 -2.59 0.72
C MET A 98 5.72 -2.35 -0.54
N SER A 99 6.89 -1.73 -0.43
CA SER A 99 7.78 -1.46 -1.56
C SER A 99 7.05 -0.71 -2.70
N CYS A 100 7.03 -1.23 -3.94
CA CYS A 100 6.21 -0.69 -5.04
C CYS A 100 4.71 -0.69 -4.72
N GLY A 101 4.21 -1.61 -3.88
CA GLY A 101 2.84 -1.55 -3.39
C GLY A 101 2.55 -0.27 -2.59
N GLY A 102 3.55 0.28 -1.90
CA GLY A 102 3.45 1.58 -1.23
C GLY A 102 3.27 2.73 -2.22
N LEU A 103 3.97 2.69 -3.36
CA LEU A 103 3.74 3.60 -4.48
C LEU A 103 2.27 3.58 -4.92
N HIS A 104 1.75 2.36 -5.15
CA HIS A 104 0.34 2.18 -5.53
C HIS A 104 -0.61 2.73 -4.47
N ALA A 105 -0.36 2.46 -3.18
CA ALA A 105 -1.21 2.92 -2.10
C ALA A 105 -1.29 4.45 -2.01
N VAL A 106 -0.13 5.13 -2.11
CA VAL A 106 -0.04 6.60 -2.07
C VAL A 106 -0.76 7.24 -3.26
N LYS A 107 -0.47 6.78 -4.49
CA LYS A 107 -1.10 7.33 -5.71
C LYS A 107 -2.60 7.03 -5.74
N GLN A 108 -3.03 5.83 -5.34
CA GLN A 108 -4.45 5.48 -5.21
C GLN A 108 -5.18 6.42 -4.26
N ALA A 109 -4.59 6.67 -3.09
CA ALA A 109 -5.18 7.54 -2.07
C ALA A 109 -5.23 9.01 -2.51
N ALA A 110 -4.23 9.48 -3.24
CA ALA A 110 -4.24 10.84 -3.77
C ALA A 110 -5.27 11.03 -4.89
N ARG A 111 -5.51 9.99 -5.71
CA ARG A 111 -6.44 10.05 -6.86
C ARG A 111 -7.89 9.84 -6.43
N TYR A 112 -8.15 8.96 -5.47
CA TYR A 112 -9.49 8.57 -5.01
C TYR A 112 -9.56 8.57 -3.47
N PRO A 113 -9.39 9.73 -2.82
CA PRO A 113 -9.35 9.81 -1.36
C PRO A 113 -10.65 9.38 -0.69
N GLU A 114 -11.78 9.50 -1.40
CA GLU A 114 -13.08 9.09 -0.91
C GLU A 114 -13.20 7.58 -0.64
N MET A 115 -12.39 6.74 -1.31
CA MET A 115 -12.37 5.29 -1.10
C MET A 115 -11.36 4.84 -0.03
N ILE A 116 -10.67 5.78 0.62
CA ILE A 116 -9.60 5.46 1.57
C ILE A 116 -10.07 5.72 2.99
N GLU A 117 -9.92 4.72 3.84
CA GLU A 117 -10.11 4.86 5.30
C GLU A 117 -8.81 5.34 5.96
N MET A 118 -7.71 4.67 5.66
CA MET A 118 -6.34 5.01 6.07
C MET A 118 -5.35 4.25 5.19
N LEU A 119 -4.05 4.52 5.36
CA LEU A 119 -2.97 3.81 4.66
C LEU A 119 -2.14 2.97 5.63
N TYR A 120 -1.69 1.80 5.18
CA TYR A 120 -0.55 1.09 5.73
C TYR A 120 0.56 1.02 4.69
N LEU A 121 1.69 1.63 5.00
CA LEU A 121 2.87 1.73 4.13
C LEU A 121 4.06 1.04 4.80
N ASP A 122 4.74 0.15 4.08
CA ASP A 122 5.93 -0.53 4.59
C ASP A 122 7.07 -0.43 3.58
N ALA A 123 8.14 0.27 3.97
CA ALA A 123 9.27 0.59 3.11
C ALA A 123 8.84 1.05 1.70
N PRO A 124 7.90 2.04 1.61
CA PRO A 124 7.26 2.40 0.35
C PRO A 124 8.23 3.08 -0.60
N VAL A 125 8.13 2.77 -1.90
CA VAL A 125 8.75 3.58 -2.96
C VAL A 125 7.99 4.90 -3.06
N ILE A 126 8.66 5.99 -2.76
CA ILE A 126 8.09 7.35 -2.75
C ILE A 126 8.76 8.25 -3.79
N ASP A 127 10.07 8.16 -3.95
CA ASP A 127 10.85 8.91 -4.93
C ASP A 127 11.41 7.97 -6.00
N LEU A 128 10.92 8.10 -7.24
CA LEU A 128 11.38 7.29 -8.37
C LEU A 128 12.83 7.61 -8.80
N LEU A 129 13.36 8.78 -8.42
CA LEU A 129 14.75 9.12 -8.67
C LEU A 129 15.68 8.39 -7.69
N SER A 130 15.24 8.13 -6.45
CA SER A 130 15.95 7.28 -5.51
C SER A 130 15.79 5.80 -5.91
N CYS A 131 14.57 5.31 -5.93
CA CYS A 131 14.27 3.92 -6.27
C CYS A 131 13.20 3.88 -7.39
N PRO A 132 13.51 3.33 -8.57
CA PRO A 132 14.62 2.44 -8.92
C PRO A 132 15.84 3.14 -9.57
N MET A 133 15.82 4.47 -9.81
CA MET A 133 16.88 5.15 -10.57
C MET A 133 18.26 5.09 -9.88
N GLY A 134 18.32 4.94 -8.57
CA GLY A 134 19.56 4.84 -7.79
C GLY A 134 20.29 6.17 -7.61
N PHE A 135 19.59 7.31 -7.74
CA PHE A 135 20.15 8.61 -7.36
C PHE A 135 20.16 8.73 -5.83
N GLY A 136 21.12 9.51 -5.30
CA GLY A 136 21.31 9.61 -3.85
C GLY A 136 22.24 8.54 -3.30
N THR A 137 21.81 7.78 -2.27
CA THR A 137 22.63 6.72 -1.64
C THR A 137 22.74 5.45 -2.50
N GLY A 138 21.94 5.35 -3.55
CA GLY A 138 21.85 4.20 -4.44
C GLY A 138 20.63 3.32 -4.14
N CYS A 139 20.39 2.41 -5.07
CA CYS A 139 19.32 1.42 -4.99
C CYS A 139 19.88 0.10 -5.51
N ASP A 140 19.70 -0.98 -4.75
CA ASP A 140 20.21 -2.31 -5.10
C ASP A 140 19.22 -3.17 -5.89
N LEU A 141 18.13 -2.58 -6.39
CA LEU A 141 17.24 -3.24 -7.34
C LEU A 141 17.97 -3.57 -8.65
N ASP A 142 17.53 -4.63 -9.30
CA ASP A 142 18.02 -4.98 -10.63
C ASP A 142 17.86 -3.82 -11.60
N LYS A 143 18.89 -3.59 -12.45
CA LYS A 143 18.90 -2.47 -13.40
C LYS A 143 17.75 -2.54 -14.43
N SER A 144 17.17 -3.71 -14.65
CA SER A 144 15.98 -3.88 -15.49
C SER A 144 14.76 -3.15 -14.90
N ALA A 145 14.70 -2.98 -13.57
CA ALA A 145 13.62 -2.27 -12.90
C ALA A 145 13.47 -0.81 -13.37
N VAL A 146 14.59 -0.16 -13.72
CA VAL A 146 14.58 1.20 -14.28
C VAL A 146 13.87 1.22 -15.64
N GLN A 147 14.24 0.29 -16.54
CA GLN A 147 13.62 0.24 -17.87
C GLN A 147 12.15 -0.13 -17.76
N GLU A 148 11.82 -1.11 -16.92
CA GLU A 148 10.45 -1.51 -16.64
C GLU A 148 9.58 -0.32 -16.16
N MET A 149 10.11 0.52 -15.26
CA MET A 149 9.43 1.73 -14.80
C MET A 149 9.23 2.74 -15.93
N LEU A 150 10.26 3.02 -16.72
CA LEU A 150 10.19 3.99 -17.82
C LEU A 150 9.18 3.55 -18.88
N ASP A 151 9.18 2.25 -19.22
CA ASP A 151 8.23 1.67 -20.17
C ASP A 151 6.79 1.75 -19.62
N ALA A 152 6.59 1.41 -18.34
CA ALA A 152 5.30 1.49 -17.69
C ALA A 152 4.72 2.90 -17.67
N LEU A 153 5.56 3.90 -17.39
CA LEU A 153 5.17 5.31 -17.35
C LEU A 153 5.18 5.96 -18.75
N SER A 154 5.68 5.25 -19.77
CA SER A 154 5.84 5.76 -21.14
C SER A 154 6.67 7.06 -21.22
N ILE A 155 7.76 7.13 -20.43
CA ILE A 155 8.67 8.28 -20.38
C ILE A 155 10.12 7.85 -20.58
N THR A 156 10.96 8.80 -20.97
CA THR A 156 12.41 8.65 -21.05
C THR A 156 13.08 8.98 -19.70
N ARG A 157 14.35 8.60 -19.56
CA ARG A 157 15.16 8.99 -18.37
C ARG A 157 15.25 10.51 -18.20
N SER A 158 15.31 11.26 -19.29
CA SER A 158 15.37 12.73 -19.25
C SER A 158 14.04 13.32 -18.77
N GLU A 159 12.92 12.78 -19.23
CA GLU A 159 11.59 13.21 -18.81
C GLU A 159 11.32 12.89 -17.35
N LEU A 160 11.87 11.79 -16.82
CA LEU A 160 11.75 11.45 -15.40
C LEU A 160 12.28 12.56 -14.47
N LEU A 161 13.34 13.29 -14.88
CA LEU A 161 13.90 14.39 -14.09
C LEU A 161 12.91 15.56 -13.92
N SER A 162 11.98 15.72 -14.83
CA SER A 162 10.92 16.73 -14.78
C SER A 162 9.53 16.16 -14.50
N TYR A 163 9.43 14.86 -14.30
CA TYR A 163 8.18 14.19 -14.00
C TYR A 163 7.57 14.73 -12.70
N ARG A 164 6.27 14.96 -12.67
CA ARG A 164 5.56 15.58 -11.53
C ARG A 164 4.38 14.74 -11.04
N ASP A 165 4.53 13.43 -11.11
CA ASP A 165 3.60 12.48 -10.54
C ASP A 165 4.34 11.33 -9.85
N HIS A 166 5.48 11.64 -9.21
CA HIS A 166 6.07 10.74 -8.23
C HIS A 166 5.08 10.54 -7.07
N PRO A 167 5.10 9.41 -6.36
CA PRO A 167 4.36 9.29 -5.11
C PRO A 167 4.65 10.46 -4.14
N LEU A 168 5.88 10.98 -4.15
CA LEU A 168 6.30 12.16 -3.40
C LEU A 168 5.44 13.39 -3.70
N ASP A 169 5.14 13.64 -4.97
CA ASP A 169 4.32 14.78 -5.40
C ASP A 169 2.86 14.66 -4.95
N ASN A 170 2.43 13.47 -4.58
CA ASN A 170 1.08 13.14 -4.15
C ASN A 170 0.86 13.26 -2.62
N ILE A 171 1.92 13.38 -1.81
CA ILE A 171 1.81 13.51 -0.34
C ILE A 171 0.91 14.69 0.08
N PRO A 172 0.97 15.89 -0.54
CA PRO A 172 0.09 16.98 -0.16
C PRO A 172 -1.40 16.63 -0.22
N ARG A 173 -1.81 15.81 -1.19
CA ARG A 173 -3.20 15.36 -1.29
C ARG A 173 -3.64 14.42 -0.16
N LEU A 174 -2.72 13.62 0.37
CA LEU A 174 -2.99 12.79 1.55
C LEU A 174 -3.28 13.68 2.78
N ILE A 175 -2.49 14.76 2.94
CA ILE A 175 -2.65 15.72 4.01
C ILE A 175 -3.95 16.52 3.87
N GLU A 176 -4.24 17.05 2.67
CA GLU A 176 -5.48 17.79 2.36
C GLU A 176 -6.74 16.96 2.68
N ASN A 177 -6.70 15.67 2.39
CA ASN A 177 -7.81 14.74 2.65
C ASN A 177 -7.75 14.09 4.04
N ARG A 178 -6.80 14.51 4.89
CA ARG A 178 -6.64 14.06 6.28
C ARG A 178 -6.62 12.54 6.43
N ILE A 179 -5.92 11.84 5.55
CA ILE A 179 -5.86 10.37 5.52
C ILE A 179 -4.92 9.88 6.64
N PRO A 180 -5.40 9.12 7.64
CA PRO A 180 -4.54 8.53 8.66
C PRO A 180 -3.58 7.51 8.05
N LEU A 181 -2.43 7.28 8.71
CA LEU A 181 -1.47 6.34 8.16
C LEU A 181 -0.66 5.59 9.22
N VAL A 182 -0.29 4.36 8.89
CA VAL A 182 0.83 3.62 9.51
C VAL A 182 1.99 3.62 8.52
N LEU A 183 3.19 3.99 8.98
CA LEU A 183 4.42 3.93 8.19
C LEU A 183 5.45 3.07 8.92
N VAL A 184 5.86 1.99 8.27
CA VAL A 184 6.90 1.06 8.74
C VAL A 184 8.13 1.16 7.83
N TRP A 185 9.32 1.04 8.39
CA TRP A 185 10.57 1.02 7.61
C TRP A 185 11.70 0.31 8.34
N GLY A 186 12.67 -0.22 7.59
CA GLY A 186 13.97 -0.64 8.10
C GLY A 186 14.98 0.51 8.00
N ASP A 187 15.81 0.72 9.01
CA ASP A 187 16.82 1.79 9.00
C ASP A 187 18.11 1.41 8.27
N ALA A 188 18.29 0.13 7.95
CA ALA A 188 19.38 -0.41 7.13
C ALA A 188 18.91 -0.78 5.69
N ASP A 189 17.76 -0.27 5.25
CA ASP A 189 17.21 -0.54 3.91
C ASP A 189 18.03 0.18 2.83
N THR A 190 18.70 -0.60 1.97
CA THR A 190 19.49 -0.12 0.81
C THR A 190 18.73 -0.26 -0.50
N THR A 191 17.62 -0.97 -0.53
CA THR A 191 16.76 -1.14 -1.71
C THR A 191 15.83 0.07 -1.88
N VAL A 192 15.14 0.44 -0.81
CA VAL A 192 14.28 1.63 -0.74
C VAL A 192 14.70 2.47 0.47
N PRO A 193 15.81 3.22 0.39
CA PRO A 193 16.36 3.94 1.54
C PRO A 193 15.34 4.87 2.18
N PHE A 194 15.08 4.67 3.49
CA PHE A 194 14.10 5.47 4.21
C PHE A 194 14.37 6.97 4.13
N ALA A 195 15.66 7.36 4.21
CA ALA A 195 16.09 8.76 4.16
C ALA A 195 15.75 9.48 2.84
N GLU A 196 15.39 8.75 1.79
CA GLU A 196 15.08 9.26 0.46
C GLU A 196 13.62 8.97 0.05
N ASN A 197 12.92 8.13 0.80
CA ASN A 197 11.57 7.69 0.51
C ASN A 197 10.61 7.96 1.68
N GLY A 198 10.45 7.04 2.61
CA GLY A 198 9.48 7.14 3.71
C GLY A 198 9.63 8.38 4.59
N ILE A 199 10.84 8.96 4.69
CA ILE A 199 11.12 10.19 5.45
C ILE A 199 10.26 11.38 4.97
N HIS A 200 9.95 11.46 3.68
CA HIS A 200 9.14 12.56 3.14
C HIS A 200 7.70 12.47 3.62
N VAL A 201 7.16 11.27 3.68
CA VAL A 201 5.84 11.01 4.26
C VAL A 201 5.85 11.36 5.76
N LYS A 202 6.81 10.83 6.52
CA LYS A 202 6.95 11.10 7.96
C LYS A 202 7.01 12.58 8.25
N LYS A 203 7.93 13.33 7.61
CA LYS A 203 8.08 14.78 7.81
C LYS A 203 6.85 15.60 7.43
N ALA A 204 6.05 15.15 6.47
CA ALA A 204 4.80 15.81 6.09
C ALA A 204 3.75 15.65 7.19
N TYR A 205 3.58 14.43 7.70
CA TYR A 205 2.59 14.14 8.74
C TYR A 205 2.96 14.71 10.11
N GLU A 206 4.24 14.76 10.47
CA GLU A 206 4.70 15.37 11.73
C GLU A 206 4.34 16.86 11.87
N LYS A 207 3.99 17.52 10.78
CA LYS A 207 3.55 18.93 10.76
C LYS A 207 2.03 19.09 10.88
N THR A 208 1.31 18.01 11.09
CA THR A 208 -0.16 17.99 11.11
C THR A 208 -0.67 17.33 12.39
N ASP A 209 -1.98 17.45 12.61
CA ASP A 209 -2.73 16.74 13.63
C ASP A 209 -3.41 15.45 13.09
N ILE A 210 -3.05 15.03 11.88
CA ILE A 210 -3.58 13.81 11.27
C ILE A 210 -2.99 12.60 12.00
N PRO A 211 -3.83 11.64 12.45
CA PRO A 211 -3.32 10.44 13.11
C PRO A 211 -2.30 9.70 12.25
N ALA A 212 -1.13 9.46 12.81
CA ALA A 212 -0.06 8.72 12.14
C ALA A 212 0.75 7.88 13.13
N LEU A 213 0.97 6.62 12.80
CA LEU A 213 1.81 5.70 13.57
C LEU A 213 3.10 5.43 12.78
N PHE A 214 4.25 5.68 13.41
CA PHE A 214 5.56 5.52 12.80
C PHE A 214 6.34 4.40 13.51
N ILE A 215 6.76 3.37 12.76
CA ILE A 215 7.44 2.18 13.28
C ILE A 215 8.75 1.96 12.52
N GLY A 216 9.86 2.36 13.11
CA GLY A 216 11.20 2.05 12.60
C GLY A 216 11.68 0.70 13.14
N LYS A 217 12.35 -0.08 12.30
CA LYS A 217 12.97 -1.37 12.66
C LYS A 217 14.49 -1.22 12.63
N GLU A 218 15.09 -1.23 13.82
CA GLU A 218 16.54 -1.11 13.96
C GLU A 218 17.29 -2.28 13.32
N GLY A 219 18.31 -1.98 12.52
CA GLY A 219 19.13 -2.95 11.80
C GLY A 219 18.42 -3.73 10.70
N CYS A 220 17.17 -3.41 10.40
CA CYS A 220 16.41 -4.12 9.38
C CYS A 220 16.68 -3.52 7.99
N ALA A 221 17.01 -4.40 7.04
CA ALA A 221 17.09 -4.07 5.62
C ALA A 221 15.67 -3.96 5.00
N HIS A 222 15.57 -4.05 3.65
CA HIS A 222 14.28 -4.02 2.96
C HIS A 222 13.33 -5.16 3.37
N HIS A 223 13.89 -6.29 3.73
CA HIS A 223 13.16 -7.49 4.19
C HIS A 223 13.63 -7.90 5.60
N PRO A 224 12.74 -8.55 6.39
CA PRO A 224 11.32 -8.82 6.12
C PRO A 224 10.45 -7.57 6.26
N HIS A 225 9.35 -7.51 5.50
CA HIS A 225 8.30 -6.52 5.71
C HIS A 225 7.48 -6.85 6.98
N GLY A 226 6.71 -5.88 7.45
CA GLY A 226 5.96 -5.93 8.70
C GLY A 226 6.78 -5.43 9.89
N PRO A 227 6.15 -4.86 10.92
CA PRO A 227 6.81 -4.49 12.17
C PRO A 227 7.19 -5.75 12.97
N TYR A 228 8.18 -5.67 13.85
CA TYR A 228 8.53 -6.78 14.76
C TYR A 228 7.41 -7.12 15.72
N ASP A 229 6.67 -6.11 16.18
CA ASP A 229 5.42 -6.24 16.93
C ASP A 229 4.27 -5.68 16.09
N LEU A 230 3.35 -6.53 15.70
CA LEU A 230 2.19 -6.16 14.88
C LEU A 230 1.11 -5.43 15.70
N GLN A 231 1.08 -5.62 17.01
CA GLN A 231 -0.03 -5.18 17.85
C GLN A 231 -0.31 -3.67 17.75
N PRO A 232 0.70 -2.77 17.79
CA PRO A 232 0.45 -1.33 17.64
C PRO A 232 -0.22 -0.97 16.30
N ALA A 233 0.23 -1.56 15.20
CA ALA A 233 -0.34 -1.31 13.86
C ALA A 233 -1.77 -1.85 13.76
N VAL A 234 -2.01 -3.06 14.27
CA VAL A 234 -3.35 -3.68 14.31
C VAL A 234 -4.32 -2.84 15.14
N GLU A 235 -3.92 -2.41 16.34
CA GLU A 235 -4.78 -1.57 17.19
C GLU A 235 -5.08 -0.21 16.54
N PHE A 236 -4.08 0.43 15.95
CA PHE A 236 -4.26 1.69 15.25
C PHE A 236 -5.28 1.56 14.10
N ILE A 237 -5.18 0.50 13.28
CA ILE A 237 -6.11 0.24 12.18
C ILE A 237 -7.51 -0.10 12.73
N MET A 238 -7.61 -0.94 13.75
CA MET A 238 -8.89 -1.30 14.36
C MET A 238 -9.63 -0.07 14.90
N ASN A 239 -8.92 0.87 15.51
CA ASN A 239 -9.47 2.08 16.11
C ASN A 239 -9.69 3.24 15.11
N GLY A 240 -9.48 3.02 13.80
CA GLY A 240 -9.64 4.06 12.78
C GLY A 240 -8.63 5.21 12.91
N GLY A 241 -7.41 4.93 13.37
CA GLY A 241 -6.36 5.92 13.59
C GLY A 241 -6.50 6.71 14.89
N LYS A 242 -7.42 6.37 15.79
CA LYS A 242 -7.56 7.04 17.09
C LYS A 242 -6.63 6.37 18.11
N GLU A 243 -5.88 7.18 18.84
CA GLU A 243 -5.22 6.70 20.07
C GLU A 243 -6.29 6.34 21.12
N LYS A 244 -6.01 5.28 21.90
CA LYS A 244 -6.88 4.90 23.02
C LYS A 244 -6.76 5.87 24.17
#